data_c9fb3d84596d2bdec7c904b4d100ff58
#
_entry.id   c9fb3d84596d2bdec7c904b4d100ff58
#
_cell.length_a   1.000
_cell.length_b   1.000
_cell.length_c   1.000
_cell.angle_alpha   90.00
_cell.angle_beta   90.00
_cell.angle_gamma   90.00
#
_symmetry.space_group_name_H-M   'P 1'
#
loop_
_entity.id
_entity.type
_entity.pdbx_description
1 polymer ?
#
loop_
_entity_poly.entity_id
_entity_poly.type
_entity_poly.pdbx_seq_one_letter_code
_entity_poly.pdbx_strand_id
1 'polypeptide(L)'
;MGCVLIASSCSEISFGDKFLGDQPESSGATTEEMFSSKINAEKVLTKAYTGLPYGLPTGSDYKLGVNILESITDLCYSFRDNISDGPVKLYYNGALSANNVPKNSAYRYGSKSDWTTIRYAWLYIENVEKVPDMTASEKSERIAEAKVLISLCYFEMLRYVGGVTWLDHYVDVNETMNFPRITFAETVEKIVGLLLSLIHISE
;
A
#
# COMPACT_ATOMS: atom_id res chain seq x y z
N MET A 1 29.72 -61.75 -7.33
CA MET A 1 28.91 -61.04 -6.35
C MET A 1 28.71 -59.62 -6.91
N GLY A 2 27.66 -59.46 -7.71
CA GLY A 2 27.38 -58.19 -8.42
C GLY A 2 26.42 -57.34 -7.61
N CYS A 3 26.83 -56.13 -7.32
CA CYS A 3 26.02 -55.14 -6.64
C CYS A 3 25.17 -54.39 -7.67
N VAL A 4 23.87 -54.60 -7.68
CA VAL A 4 22.91 -53.86 -8.50
C VAL A 4 22.57 -52.59 -7.76
N LEU A 5 23.07 -51.44 -8.21
CA LEU A 5 22.64 -50.12 -7.77
C LEU A 5 21.30 -49.81 -8.46
N ILE A 6 20.24 -49.86 -7.69
CA ILE A 6 18.91 -49.35 -8.11
C ILE A 6 18.98 -47.84 -8.02
N ALA A 7 19.14 -47.15 -9.14
CA ALA A 7 18.94 -45.74 -9.25
C ALA A 7 17.44 -45.48 -9.21
N SER A 8 16.92 -45.05 -8.04
CA SER A 8 15.60 -44.47 -7.90
C SER A 8 15.61 -43.10 -8.58
N SER A 9 15.22 -43.07 -9.85
CA SER A 9 15.00 -41.82 -10.59
C SER A 9 13.73 -41.18 -10.11
N CYS A 10 13.81 -39.91 -9.68
CA CYS A 10 12.65 -39.08 -9.39
C CYS A 10 11.74 -39.01 -10.61
N SER A 11 10.57 -39.62 -10.52
CA SER A 11 9.60 -39.76 -11.62
C SER A 11 8.57 -38.62 -11.69
N GLU A 12 8.87 -37.44 -11.14
CA GLU A 12 7.95 -36.29 -11.19
C GLU A 12 8.64 -35.02 -11.71
N ILE A 13 9.18 -35.11 -12.92
CA ILE A 13 9.47 -33.90 -13.67
C ILE A 13 8.37 -33.73 -14.71
N SER A 14 7.35 -32.95 -14.37
CA SER A 14 6.33 -32.52 -15.33
C SER A 14 6.88 -31.36 -16.16
N PHE A 15 7.00 -31.56 -17.48
CA PHE A 15 7.35 -30.49 -18.43
C PHE A 15 6.09 -29.99 -19.14
N GLY A 16 6.02 -28.70 -19.43
CA GLY A 16 4.95 -28.08 -20.19
C GLY A 16 4.04 -27.20 -19.36
N ASP A 17 2.82 -26.95 -19.85
CA ASP A 17 1.84 -26.02 -19.25
C ASP A 17 1.50 -26.34 -17.79
N LYS A 18 1.58 -27.61 -17.36
CA LYS A 18 1.42 -27.99 -15.96
C LYS A 18 2.52 -27.45 -15.05
N PHE A 19 3.78 -27.44 -15.52
CA PHE A 19 4.90 -26.91 -14.76
C PHE A 19 4.78 -25.37 -14.56
N LEU A 20 4.20 -24.68 -15.54
CA LEU A 20 3.97 -23.22 -15.48
C LEU A 20 2.66 -22.86 -14.75
N GLY A 21 1.74 -23.83 -14.61
CA GLY A 21 0.47 -23.67 -13.91
C GLY A 21 0.57 -23.90 -12.40
N ASP A 22 1.53 -24.70 -11.96
CA ASP A 22 1.78 -24.92 -10.53
C ASP A 22 2.59 -23.75 -9.99
N GLN A 23 1.95 -22.92 -9.17
CA GLN A 23 2.67 -21.89 -8.42
C GLN A 23 3.70 -22.58 -7.51
N PRO A 24 4.99 -22.10 -7.49
CA PRO A 24 5.97 -22.66 -6.55
C PRO A 24 5.44 -22.54 -5.12
N GLU A 25 5.62 -23.56 -4.29
CA GLU A 25 5.22 -23.56 -2.87
C GLU A 25 5.78 -22.38 -2.06
N SER A 26 6.75 -21.66 -2.59
CA SER A 26 7.32 -20.41 -2.05
C SER A 26 6.58 -19.15 -2.48
N SER A 27 5.57 -19.21 -3.35
CA SER A 27 4.74 -18.07 -3.70
C SER A 27 3.78 -17.82 -2.53
N GLY A 28 3.93 -16.71 -1.87
CA GLY A 28 3.23 -16.21 -0.67
C GLY A 28 1.84 -16.77 -0.34
N ALA A 29 1.39 -16.55 0.87
CA ALA A 29 0.09 -17.06 1.35
C ALA A 29 -1.05 -16.70 0.40
N THR A 30 -1.91 -17.67 0.09
CA THR A 30 -3.13 -17.44 -0.69
C THR A 30 -4.10 -16.53 0.07
N THR A 31 -5.06 -15.92 -0.64
CA THR A 31 -6.10 -15.09 0.02
C THR A 31 -6.88 -15.91 1.04
N GLU A 32 -7.16 -17.18 0.76
CA GLU A 32 -7.83 -18.09 1.67
C GLU A 32 -7.02 -18.31 2.96
N GLU A 33 -5.72 -18.49 2.85
CA GLU A 33 -4.83 -18.65 4.01
C GLU A 33 -4.72 -17.36 4.82
N MET A 34 -4.64 -16.19 4.15
CA MET A 34 -4.58 -14.88 4.80
C MET A 34 -5.83 -14.61 5.66
N PHE A 35 -7.01 -15.11 5.26
CA PHE A 35 -8.28 -14.88 5.98
C PHE A 35 -8.82 -16.14 6.65
N SER A 36 -7.99 -17.16 6.84
CA SER A 36 -8.35 -18.40 7.55
C SER A 36 -8.51 -18.23 9.07
N SER A 37 -7.94 -17.19 9.65
CA SER A 37 -8.03 -16.88 11.07
C SER A 37 -7.85 -15.38 11.33
N LYS A 38 -8.35 -14.91 12.49
CA LYS A 38 -8.17 -13.54 12.97
C LYS A 38 -6.70 -13.10 12.96
N ILE A 39 -5.80 -13.94 13.49
CA ILE A 39 -4.37 -13.63 13.57
C ILE A 39 -3.77 -13.39 12.17
N ASN A 40 -4.16 -14.18 11.19
CA ASN A 40 -3.67 -14.01 9.82
C ASN A 40 -4.27 -12.77 9.15
N ALA A 41 -5.56 -12.53 9.31
CA ALA A 41 -6.23 -11.34 8.81
C ALA A 41 -5.63 -10.05 9.41
N GLU A 42 -5.34 -10.02 10.70
CA GLU A 42 -4.69 -8.87 11.36
C GLU A 42 -3.29 -8.58 10.80
N LYS A 43 -2.56 -9.58 10.32
CA LYS A 43 -1.28 -9.35 9.61
C LYS A 43 -1.47 -8.60 8.30
N VAL A 44 -2.57 -8.86 7.57
CA VAL A 44 -2.91 -8.13 6.33
C VAL A 44 -3.17 -6.66 6.65
N LEU A 45 -3.96 -6.37 7.68
CA LEU A 45 -4.22 -5.01 8.12
C LEU A 45 -2.94 -4.32 8.62
N THR A 46 -2.12 -5.02 9.40
CA THR A 46 -0.80 -4.52 9.84
C THR A 46 0.08 -4.16 8.65
N LYS A 47 0.01 -4.93 7.56
CA LYS A 47 0.74 -4.59 6.32
C LYS A 47 0.25 -3.30 5.69
N ALA A 48 -1.06 -3.02 5.74
CA ALA A 48 -1.60 -1.73 5.30
C ALA A 48 -1.01 -0.56 6.11
N TYR A 49 -0.88 -0.70 7.43
CA TYR A 49 -0.25 0.32 8.28
C TYR A 49 1.20 0.65 7.91
N THR A 50 1.95 -0.31 7.40
CA THR A 50 3.38 -0.08 7.06
C THR A 50 3.61 0.91 5.93
N GLY A 51 2.60 1.23 5.16
CA GLY A 51 2.70 2.19 4.07
C GLY A 51 2.14 3.58 4.41
N LEU A 52 1.73 3.82 5.65
CA LEU A 52 1.24 5.14 6.06
C LEU A 52 2.31 6.23 5.91
N PRO A 53 1.92 7.42 5.48
CA PRO A 53 2.84 8.56 5.44
C PRO A 53 3.22 8.97 6.86
N TYR A 54 4.51 9.11 7.11
CA TYR A 54 5.02 9.61 8.39
C TYR A 54 5.11 11.14 8.36
N GLY A 55 4.56 11.80 9.37
CA GLY A 55 4.65 13.25 9.55
C GLY A 55 5.99 13.72 10.10
N LEU A 56 6.80 12.82 10.69
CA LEU A 56 8.10 13.13 11.26
C LEU A 56 9.20 12.35 10.52
N PRO A 57 10.40 12.94 10.35
CA PRO A 57 11.54 12.26 9.72
C PRO A 57 12.10 11.20 10.67
N THR A 58 11.60 9.99 10.61
CA THR A 58 12.04 8.86 11.42
C THR A 58 12.48 7.71 10.54
N GLY A 59 13.62 7.80 9.90
CA GLY A 59 14.11 6.70 9.07
C GLY A 59 13.89 6.89 7.57
N SER A 60 13.71 5.86 6.80
CA SER A 60 13.82 5.87 5.33
C SER A 60 12.55 6.24 4.54
N ASP A 61 11.47 6.67 5.20
CA ASP A 61 10.14 6.71 4.56
C ASP A 61 9.50 8.10 4.49
N TYR A 62 10.27 9.15 4.52
CA TYR A 62 9.80 10.53 4.52
C TYR A 62 10.00 11.21 3.16
N LYS A 63 9.05 12.07 2.82
CA LYS A 63 9.02 12.78 1.53
C LYS A 63 10.14 13.82 1.36
N LEU A 64 10.75 14.23 2.44
CA LEU A 64 11.86 15.20 2.47
C LEU A 64 13.24 14.54 2.73
N GLY A 65 13.34 13.23 2.70
CA GLY A 65 14.56 12.50 3.01
C GLY A 65 14.95 12.66 4.47
N VAL A 66 16.17 13.05 4.75
CA VAL A 66 16.67 13.27 6.12
C VAL A 66 16.30 14.65 6.69
N ASN A 67 15.51 15.43 5.97
CA ASN A 67 15.16 16.78 6.36
C ASN A 67 13.78 16.81 7.04
N ILE A 68 13.58 17.74 7.94
CA ILE A 68 12.31 18.01 8.61
C ILE A 68 11.48 19.02 7.79
N LEU A 69 10.17 19.08 8.06
CA LEU A 69 9.25 20.00 7.34
C LEU A 69 9.65 21.46 7.46
N GLU A 70 10.22 21.87 8.61
CA GLU A 70 10.71 23.22 8.83
C GLU A 70 11.82 23.64 7.83
N SER A 71 12.49 22.66 7.22
CA SER A 71 13.53 22.93 6.20
C SER A 71 12.99 23.49 4.88
N ILE A 72 11.68 23.50 4.69
CA ILE A 72 11.02 24.14 3.53
C ILE A 72 10.36 25.48 3.89
N THR A 73 10.59 25.96 5.10
CA THR A 73 10.10 27.25 5.62
C THR A 73 11.26 28.21 5.91
N ASP A 74 10.96 29.39 6.44
CA ASP A 74 11.93 30.35 6.91
C ASP A 74 12.51 30.03 8.29
N LEU A 75 11.99 29.03 8.97
CA LEU A 75 12.42 28.63 10.32
C LEU A 75 13.72 27.82 10.32
N CYS A 76 14.00 27.09 9.24
CA CYS A 76 15.16 26.22 9.16
C CYS A 76 15.68 26.15 7.72
N TYR A 77 17.00 26.17 7.55
CA TYR A 77 17.64 25.95 6.26
C TYR A 77 18.45 24.65 6.27
N SER A 78 18.20 23.78 5.28
CA SER A 78 19.02 22.60 5.07
C SER A 78 20.16 22.92 4.12
N PHE A 79 21.39 22.74 4.59
CA PHE A 79 22.61 22.83 3.75
C PHE A 79 22.81 21.57 2.87
N ARG A 80 22.04 20.52 3.11
CA ARG A 80 22.14 19.26 2.36
C ARG A 80 21.59 19.42 0.96
N ASP A 81 22.41 19.12 -0.02
CA ASP A 81 22.12 19.33 -1.44
C ASP A 81 22.16 18.04 -2.26
N ASN A 82 22.41 16.92 -1.59
CA ASN A 82 22.56 15.65 -2.26
C ASN A 82 21.15 15.06 -2.54
N ILE A 83 21.00 14.47 -3.70
CA ILE A 83 19.78 13.77 -4.13
C ILE A 83 19.39 12.64 -3.17
N SER A 84 20.35 12.09 -2.42
CA SER A 84 20.16 11.08 -1.39
C SER A 84 19.56 11.65 -0.10
N ASP A 85 19.68 12.94 0.13
CA ASP A 85 19.23 13.61 1.36
C ASP A 85 17.79 14.13 1.26
N GLY A 86 17.17 13.98 0.11
CA GLY A 86 15.78 14.37 -0.15
C GLY A 86 15.64 15.64 -1.01
N PRO A 87 14.42 15.98 -1.39
CA PRO A 87 14.13 17.01 -2.37
C PRO A 87 13.92 18.40 -1.78
N VAL A 88 14.48 18.72 -0.60
CA VAL A 88 14.21 19.99 0.11
C VAL A 88 14.44 21.22 -0.77
N LYS A 89 15.53 21.28 -1.52
CA LYS A 89 15.78 22.42 -2.39
C LYS A 89 14.76 22.59 -3.50
N LEU A 90 14.18 21.51 -3.97
CA LEU A 90 13.13 21.54 -4.97
C LEU A 90 11.88 22.30 -4.46
N TYR A 91 11.54 22.08 -3.18
CA TYR A 91 10.45 22.78 -2.50
C TYR A 91 10.86 24.21 -2.14
N TYR A 92 11.99 24.40 -1.47
CA TYR A 92 12.46 25.68 -0.99
C TYR A 92 12.64 26.71 -2.11
N ASN A 93 13.13 26.29 -3.27
CA ASN A 93 13.35 27.16 -4.43
C ASN A 93 12.09 27.34 -5.30
N GLY A 94 10.96 26.76 -4.93
CA GLY A 94 9.74 26.80 -5.73
C GLY A 94 9.86 26.07 -7.08
N ALA A 95 10.84 25.19 -7.24
CA ALA A 95 11.12 24.50 -8.49
C ALA A 95 10.30 23.21 -8.66
N LEU A 96 9.51 22.80 -7.67
CA LEU A 96 8.63 21.66 -7.76
C LEU A 96 7.50 21.92 -8.77
N SER A 97 7.34 21.05 -9.74
CA SER A 97 6.26 21.13 -10.72
C SER A 97 5.91 19.74 -11.22
N ALA A 98 4.83 19.62 -12.00
CA ALA A 98 4.45 18.35 -12.63
C ALA A 98 5.57 17.75 -13.51
N ASN A 99 6.39 18.61 -14.12
CA ASN A 99 7.52 18.21 -14.96
C ASN A 99 8.86 18.11 -14.21
N ASN A 100 8.91 18.59 -12.98
CA ASN A 100 10.11 18.62 -12.15
C ASN A 100 9.79 18.05 -10.76
N VAL A 101 9.56 16.76 -10.71
CA VAL A 101 9.27 15.99 -9.48
C VAL A 101 10.54 15.40 -8.89
N PRO A 102 10.55 14.99 -7.61
CA PRO A 102 11.67 14.29 -7.02
C PRO A 102 12.06 13.08 -7.87
N LYS A 103 13.34 12.92 -8.16
CA LYS A 103 13.86 11.80 -8.99
C LYS A 103 13.68 10.47 -8.28
N ASN A 104 13.93 10.42 -6.98
CA ASN A 104 13.70 9.22 -6.19
C ASN A 104 12.19 9.03 -5.98
N SER A 105 11.67 7.88 -6.37
CA SER A 105 10.24 7.55 -6.24
C SER A 105 9.74 7.53 -4.79
N ALA A 106 10.62 7.28 -3.81
CA ALA A 106 10.28 7.31 -2.39
C ALA A 106 9.83 8.70 -1.91
N TYR A 107 10.31 9.78 -2.56
CA TYR A 107 9.97 11.16 -2.22
C TYR A 107 8.76 11.70 -3.00
N ARG A 108 8.16 10.89 -3.87
CA ARG A 108 6.98 11.30 -4.64
C ARG A 108 5.71 11.01 -3.84
N TYR A 109 4.77 11.93 -3.91
CA TYR A 109 3.40 11.69 -3.43
C TYR A 109 2.69 10.71 -4.37
N GLY A 110 1.89 9.81 -3.82
CA GLY A 110 1.38 8.67 -4.56
C GLY A 110 2.46 7.62 -4.80
N SER A 111 3.34 7.43 -3.83
CA SER A 111 4.42 6.47 -3.87
C SER A 111 3.90 5.03 -3.79
N LYS A 112 4.81 4.07 -4.01
CA LYS A 112 4.50 2.64 -3.85
C LYS A 112 3.91 2.33 -2.47
N SER A 113 4.32 3.02 -1.40
CA SER A 113 3.82 2.83 -0.05
C SER A 113 2.33 3.17 0.06
N ASP A 114 1.92 4.33 -0.47
CA ASP A 114 0.54 4.78 -0.43
C ASP A 114 -0.39 3.78 -1.14
N TRP A 115 -0.01 3.36 -2.35
CA TRP A 115 -0.76 2.36 -3.12
C TRP A 115 -0.75 0.98 -2.48
N THR A 116 0.34 0.61 -1.78
CA THR A 116 0.40 -0.63 -1.02
C THR A 116 -0.61 -0.61 0.13
N THR A 117 -0.68 0.49 0.90
CA THR A 117 -1.68 0.66 1.95
C THR A 117 -3.10 0.54 1.41
N ILE A 118 -3.43 1.29 0.35
CA ILE A 118 -4.77 1.25 -0.27
C ILE A 118 -5.12 -0.16 -0.72
N ARG A 119 -4.19 -0.85 -1.39
CA ARG A 119 -4.41 -2.21 -1.88
C ARG A 119 -4.66 -3.21 -0.75
N TYR A 120 -3.85 -3.21 0.31
CA TYR A 120 -4.03 -4.14 1.43
C TYR A 120 -5.26 -3.80 2.28
N ALA A 121 -5.62 -2.52 2.38
CA ALA A 121 -6.82 -2.11 3.08
C ALA A 121 -8.09 -2.57 2.33
N TRP A 122 -8.15 -2.45 1.01
CA TRP A 122 -9.24 -2.99 0.21
C TRP A 122 -9.27 -4.52 0.24
N LEU A 123 -8.13 -5.19 0.12
CA LEU A 123 -8.04 -6.64 0.27
C LEU A 123 -8.63 -7.09 1.61
N TYR A 124 -8.35 -6.35 2.69
CA TYR A 124 -8.91 -6.63 4.01
C TYR A 124 -10.43 -6.46 4.04
N ILE A 125 -10.93 -5.32 3.58
CA ILE A 125 -12.37 -4.99 3.58
C ILE A 125 -13.18 -6.07 2.85
N GLU A 126 -12.71 -6.52 1.69
CA GLU A 126 -13.43 -7.49 0.86
C GLU A 126 -13.41 -8.93 1.39
N ASN A 127 -12.46 -9.26 2.26
CA ASN A 127 -12.27 -10.64 2.70
C ASN A 127 -12.48 -10.88 4.19
N VAL A 128 -12.52 -9.84 5.04
CA VAL A 128 -12.64 -9.99 6.49
C VAL A 128 -13.92 -10.73 6.92
N GLU A 129 -14.99 -10.64 6.14
CA GLU A 129 -16.24 -11.37 6.43
C GLU A 129 -16.05 -12.89 6.43
N LYS A 130 -15.06 -13.40 5.70
CA LYS A 130 -14.74 -14.84 5.61
C LYS A 130 -14.03 -15.37 6.86
N VAL A 131 -13.52 -14.50 7.72
CA VAL A 131 -12.75 -14.89 8.92
C VAL A 131 -13.68 -15.54 9.94
N PRO A 132 -13.45 -16.82 10.31
CA PRO A 132 -14.40 -17.59 11.11
C PRO A 132 -14.37 -17.25 12.61
N ASP A 133 -13.24 -16.79 13.13
CA ASP A 133 -12.96 -16.55 14.55
C ASP A 133 -12.99 -15.08 14.95
N MET A 134 -13.67 -14.23 14.15
CA MET A 134 -13.96 -12.84 14.46
C MET A 134 -15.46 -12.61 14.65
N THR A 135 -15.82 -11.82 15.65
CA THR A 135 -17.22 -11.37 15.86
C THR A 135 -17.59 -10.31 14.82
N ALA A 136 -18.89 -10.09 14.61
CA ALA A 136 -19.37 -9.04 13.70
C ALA A 136 -18.89 -7.63 14.10
N SER A 137 -18.85 -7.34 15.42
CA SER A 137 -18.32 -6.08 15.93
C SER A 137 -16.85 -5.89 15.59
N GLU A 138 -16.01 -6.89 15.84
CA GLU A 138 -14.58 -6.84 15.51
C GLU A 138 -14.36 -6.63 14.01
N LYS A 139 -15.09 -7.33 13.15
CA LYS A 139 -15.03 -7.15 11.69
C LYS A 139 -15.37 -5.72 11.31
N SER A 140 -16.45 -5.19 11.85
CA SER A 140 -16.92 -3.83 11.58
C SER A 140 -15.88 -2.77 12.02
N GLU A 141 -15.31 -2.91 13.21
CA GLU A 141 -14.25 -2.03 13.71
C GLU A 141 -13.00 -2.05 12.81
N ARG A 142 -12.57 -3.23 12.37
CA ARG A 142 -11.41 -3.37 11.48
C ARG A 142 -11.67 -2.85 10.05
N ILE A 143 -12.90 -2.99 9.54
CA ILE A 143 -13.31 -2.34 8.29
C ILE A 143 -13.24 -0.82 8.41
N ALA A 144 -13.71 -0.26 9.53
CA ALA A 144 -13.60 1.16 9.80
C ALA A 144 -12.14 1.63 9.79
N GLU A 145 -11.30 0.92 10.50
CA GLU A 145 -9.86 1.16 10.56
C GLU A 145 -9.22 1.16 9.16
N ALA A 146 -9.51 0.14 8.35
CA ALA A 146 -9.03 0.06 6.97
C ALA A 146 -9.48 1.24 6.10
N LYS A 147 -10.73 1.70 6.24
CA LYS A 147 -11.25 2.90 5.53
C LYS A 147 -10.53 4.18 5.94
N VAL A 148 -10.17 4.33 7.22
CA VAL A 148 -9.35 5.45 7.70
C VAL A 148 -7.98 5.43 7.05
N LEU A 149 -7.32 4.27 6.95
CA LEU A 149 -6.02 4.14 6.29
C LEU A 149 -6.07 4.56 4.81
N ILE A 150 -7.10 4.12 4.08
CA ILE A 150 -7.34 4.53 2.69
C ILE A 150 -7.50 6.05 2.60
N SER A 151 -8.34 6.62 3.47
CA SER A 151 -8.63 8.05 3.49
C SER A 151 -7.38 8.89 3.77
N LEU A 152 -6.52 8.46 4.68
CA LEU A 152 -5.25 9.13 5.00
C LEU A 152 -4.30 9.14 3.80
N CYS A 153 -4.16 8.01 3.09
CA CYS A 153 -3.31 7.94 1.91
C CYS A 153 -3.83 8.86 0.78
N TYR A 154 -5.13 8.83 0.52
CA TYR A 154 -5.73 9.73 -0.48
C TYR A 154 -5.64 11.20 -0.08
N PHE A 155 -5.82 11.53 1.19
CA PHE A 155 -5.67 12.89 1.69
C PHE A 155 -4.24 13.41 1.51
N GLU A 156 -3.22 12.59 1.80
CA GLU A 156 -1.83 12.96 1.57
C GLU A 156 -1.56 13.19 0.08
N MET A 157 -2.01 12.31 -0.80
CA MET A 157 -1.86 12.53 -2.24
C MET A 157 -2.59 13.80 -2.71
N LEU A 158 -3.82 14.03 -2.24
CA LEU A 158 -4.63 15.20 -2.58
C LEU A 158 -3.94 16.52 -2.25
N ARG A 159 -3.28 16.60 -1.08
CA ARG A 159 -2.57 17.80 -0.61
C ARG A 159 -1.48 18.26 -1.56
N TYR A 160 -0.82 17.36 -2.24
CA TYR A 160 0.39 17.65 -3.01
C TYR A 160 0.21 17.54 -4.52
N VAL A 161 -0.68 16.69 -4.99
CA VAL A 161 -0.86 16.46 -6.44
C VAL A 161 -2.26 16.77 -6.94
N GLY A 162 -3.19 17.14 -6.05
CA GLY A 162 -4.58 17.38 -6.40
C GLY A 162 -5.37 16.09 -6.60
N GLY A 163 -6.35 16.10 -7.51
CA GLY A 163 -7.12 14.90 -7.81
C GLY A 163 -6.25 13.75 -8.30
N VAL A 164 -6.60 12.54 -7.96
CA VAL A 164 -5.81 11.31 -8.23
C VAL A 164 -6.71 10.22 -8.83
N THR A 165 -6.11 9.14 -9.29
CA THR A 165 -6.83 7.91 -9.59
C THR A 165 -7.47 7.37 -8.32
N TRP A 166 -8.76 7.06 -8.37
CA TRP A 166 -9.49 6.48 -7.25
C TRP A 166 -9.72 5.00 -7.46
N LEU A 167 -9.35 4.21 -6.46
CA LEU A 167 -9.65 2.78 -6.37
C LEU A 167 -10.71 2.58 -5.29
N ASP A 168 -11.78 1.89 -5.62
CA ASP A 168 -12.92 1.60 -4.73
C ASP A 168 -13.04 0.12 -4.38
N HIS A 169 -12.05 -0.67 -4.80
CA HIS A 169 -11.97 -2.11 -4.55
C HIS A 169 -10.50 -2.59 -4.57
N TYR A 170 -10.30 -3.86 -4.24
CA TYR A 170 -9.02 -4.53 -4.39
C TYR A 170 -8.72 -4.81 -5.86
N VAL A 171 -7.63 -4.26 -6.36
CA VAL A 171 -7.19 -4.48 -7.74
C VAL A 171 -6.37 -5.76 -7.82
N ASP A 172 -6.89 -6.75 -8.55
CA ASP A 172 -6.20 -8.01 -8.82
C ASP A 172 -5.04 -7.82 -9.81
N VAL A 173 -4.06 -8.73 -9.75
CA VAL A 173 -2.88 -8.68 -10.64
C VAL A 173 -3.22 -8.88 -12.12
N ASN A 174 -4.34 -9.52 -12.41
CA ASN A 174 -4.84 -9.78 -13.76
C ASN A 174 -5.82 -8.70 -14.25
N GLU A 175 -6.17 -7.74 -13.40
CA GLU A 175 -7.09 -6.67 -13.74
C GLU A 175 -6.42 -5.64 -14.64
N THR A 176 -7.14 -5.20 -15.67
CA THR A 176 -6.64 -4.14 -16.56
C THR A 176 -6.66 -2.79 -15.85
N MET A 177 -5.49 -2.23 -15.64
CA MET A 177 -5.29 -0.93 -14.98
C MET A 177 -5.70 0.23 -15.92
N ASN A 178 -6.99 0.53 -15.95
CA ASN A 178 -7.54 1.66 -16.71
C ASN A 178 -8.39 2.56 -15.83
N PHE A 179 -7.79 3.10 -14.79
CA PHE A 179 -8.44 3.99 -13.83
C PHE A 179 -8.09 5.44 -14.13
N PRO A 180 -9.03 6.26 -14.62
CA PRO A 180 -8.76 7.65 -14.91
C PRO A 180 -8.54 8.45 -13.63
N ARG A 181 -7.83 9.55 -13.76
CA ARG A 181 -7.68 10.52 -12.68
C ARG A 181 -8.99 11.27 -12.51
N ILE A 182 -9.48 11.36 -11.28
CA ILE A 182 -10.66 12.15 -10.93
C ILE A 182 -10.27 13.56 -10.46
N THR A 183 -11.23 14.46 -10.38
CA THR A 183 -11.00 15.84 -9.96
C THR A 183 -10.68 15.95 -8.47
N PHE A 184 -10.16 17.11 -8.06
CA PHE A 184 -9.94 17.44 -6.64
C PHE A 184 -11.24 17.32 -5.83
N ALA A 185 -12.33 17.91 -6.32
CA ALA A 185 -13.62 17.91 -5.65
C ALA A 185 -14.17 16.49 -5.47
N GLU A 186 -14.17 15.69 -6.53
CA GLU A 186 -14.58 14.28 -6.46
C GLU A 186 -13.73 13.47 -5.49
N THR A 187 -12.41 13.73 -5.42
CA THR A 187 -11.53 13.06 -4.46
C THR A 187 -11.92 13.41 -3.03
N VAL A 188 -12.21 14.69 -2.74
CA VAL A 188 -12.69 15.13 -1.42
C VAL A 188 -14.01 14.45 -1.07
N GLU A 189 -14.97 14.43 -1.97
CA GLU A 189 -16.28 13.80 -1.74
C GLU A 189 -16.13 12.31 -1.42
N LYS A 190 -15.27 11.59 -2.13
CA LYS A 190 -15.01 10.17 -1.88
C LYS A 190 -14.32 9.93 -0.53
N ILE A 191 -13.33 10.74 -0.15
CA ILE A 191 -12.67 10.67 1.17
C ILE A 191 -13.71 10.90 2.27
N VAL A 192 -14.51 11.96 2.16
CA VAL A 192 -15.56 12.29 3.13
C VAL A 192 -16.59 11.16 3.21
N GLY A 193 -17.01 10.61 2.07
CA GLY A 193 -17.94 9.48 2.01
C GLY A 193 -17.44 8.24 2.75
N LEU A 194 -16.15 7.90 2.58
CA LEU A 194 -15.54 6.79 3.34
C LEU A 194 -15.58 7.07 4.85
N LEU A 195 -15.20 8.28 5.28
CA LEU A 195 -15.15 8.64 6.71
C LEU A 195 -16.54 8.74 7.33
N LEU A 196 -17.53 9.31 6.64
CA LEU A 196 -18.90 9.38 7.14
C LEU A 196 -19.52 7.98 7.29
N SER A 197 -19.15 7.01 6.46
CA SER A 197 -19.61 5.63 6.60
C SER A 197 -19.19 4.96 7.91
N LEU A 198 -18.30 5.58 8.69
CA LEU A 198 -17.81 5.07 9.98
C LEU A 198 -18.70 5.49 11.15
N ILE A 199 -19.45 6.58 11.01
CA ILE A 199 -20.29 7.12 12.09
C ILE A 199 -21.38 6.12 12.51
N HIS A 200 -21.84 5.28 11.60
CA HIS A 200 -22.91 4.30 11.83
C HIS A 200 -22.41 2.93 12.34
N ILE A 201 -21.12 2.78 12.64
CA ILE A 201 -20.55 1.51 13.12
C ILE A 201 -20.72 1.35 14.62
N SER A 202 -21.03 2.43 15.35
CA SER A 202 -21.15 2.45 16.82
C SER A 202 -22.60 2.31 17.35
N GLU A 203 -23.57 2.10 16.47
CA GLU A 203 -24.96 1.79 16.82
C GLU A 203 -25.25 0.30 16.56
#